data_c4358ac566e71d855cd5044bbd83f382
#
_entry.id   c4358ac566e71d855cd5044bbd83f382
#
_cell.length_a   1.000
_cell.length_b   1.000
_cell.length_c   1.000
_cell.angle_alpha   90.00
_cell.angle_beta   90.00
_cell.angle_gamma   90.00
#
_symmetry.space_group_name_H-M   'P 1'
#
loop_
_entity.id
_entity.type
_entity.pdbx_description
1 polymer ?
#
loop_
_entity_poly.entity_id
_entity_poly.type
_entity_poly.pdbx_seq_one_letter_code
_entity_poly.pdbx_strand_id
1 'polypeptide(L)'
;MSYKTLLNIEVKPIHSEEEREHLVKVCQGKGGVLPIFPTHLVKKHGEIVGCFSIASPTVYWWMSPEDIGIKESIPIYQACDTLMTQQGYHSYIIPCEPESPYFGLLSKRLNTICTEGGDDFKLFINKT
;
A
#
# COMPACT_ATOMS: atom_id res chain seq x y z
N MET A 1 5.46 2.99 14.98
CA MET A 1 4.04 2.67 15.27
C MET A 1 3.56 1.64 14.26
N SER A 2 2.87 0.61 14.71
CA SER A 2 2.35 -0.41 13.81
C SER A 2 0.82 -0.50 13.94
N TYR A 3 0.18 -0.95 12.87
CA TYR A 3 -1.26 -1.15 12.83
C TYR A 3 -1.54 -2.62 12.54
N LYS A 4 -2.36 -3.24 13.38
CA LYS A 4 -2.80 -4.62 13.17
C LYS A 4 -4.27 -4.64 12.78
N THR A 5 -4.60 -5.52 11.85
CA THR A 5 -5.97 -5.73 11.42
C THR A 5 -6.48 -7.08 11.92
N LEU A 6 -7.78 -7.33 11.75
CA LEU A 6 -8.40 -8.61 12.12
C LEU A 6 -7.91 -9.78 11.26
N LEU A 7 -7.20 -9.52 10.16
CA LEU A 7 -6.71 -10.55 9.25
C LEU A 7 -5.25 -10.93 9.52
N ASN A 8 -4.73 -10.63 10.70
CA ASN A 8 -3.33 -10.84 11.05
C ASN A 8 -2.36 -10.09 10.12
N ILE A 9 -2.82 -8.98 9.60
CA ILE A 9 -2.01 -8.10 8.77
C ILE A 9 -1.52 -6.95 9.63
N GLU A 10 -0.24 -6.67 9.53
CA GLU A 10 0.39 -5.56 10.25
C GLU A 10 1.03 -4.61 9.24
N VAL A 11 0.78 -3.33 9.43
CA VAL A 11 1.49 -2.27 8.69
C VAL A 11 2.38 -1.57 9.70
N LYS A 12 3.67 -1.49 9.42
CA LYS A 12 4.62 -0.89 10.33
C LYS A 12 5.67 -0.06 9.59
N PRO A 13 6.16 1.03 10.20
CA PRO A 13 7.29 1.78 9.63
C PRO A 13 8.54 0.90 9.54
N ILE A 14 9.38 1.21 8.57
CA ILE A 14 10.70 0.57 8.47
C ILE A 14 11.64 1.33 9.40
N HIS A 15 12.25 0.63 10.36
CA HIS A 15 13.10 1.24 11.37
C HIS A 15 14.60 0.96 11.20
N SER A 16 14.97 -0.01 10.36
CA SER A 16 16.37 -0.43 10.24
C SER A 16 16.74 -0.81 8.83
N GLU A 17 18.04 -0.79 8.55
CA GLU A 17 18.58 -1.26 7.27
C GLU A 17 18.39 -2.77 7.12
N GLU A 18 18.41 -3.53 8.21
CA GLU A 18 18.15 -4.97 8.16
C GLU A 18 16.75 -5.27 7.65
N GLU A 19 15.74 -4.54 8.12
CA GLU A 19 14.38 -4.68 7.62
C GLU A 19 14.28 -4.31 6.14
N ARG A 20 14.99 -3.25 5.74
CA ARG A 20 15.00 -2.80 4.34
C ARG A 20 15.64 -3.83 3.42
N GLU A 21 16.77 -4.40 3.84
CA GLU A 21 17.46 -5.45 3.08
C GLU A 21 16.59 -6.71 2.98
N HIS A 22 15.92 -7.08 4.06
CA HIS A 22 15.01 -8.23 4.05
C HIS A 22 13.86 -8.00 3.07
N LEU A 23 13.29 -6.80 3.07
CA LEU A 23 12.25 -6.41 2.13
C LEU A 23 12.71 -6.57 0.67
N VAL A 24 13.92 -6.09 0.36
CA VAL A 24 14.49 -6.20 -0.99
C VAL A 24 14.55 -7.67 -1.42
N LYS A 25 15.06 -8.54 -0.56
CA LYS A 25 15.20 -9.97 -0.85
C LYS A 25 13.84 -10.64 -1.08
N VAL A 26 12.86 -10.33 -0.23
CA VAL A 26 11.52 -10.90 -0.36
C VAL A 26 10.87 -10.45 -1.65
N CYS A 27 10.94 -9.16 -1.96
CA CYS A 27 10.36 -8.60 -3.18
C CYS A 27 10.99 -9.23 -4.43
N GLN A 28 12.31 -9.31 -4.47
CA GLN A 28 13.03 -9.92 -5.59
C GLN A 28 12.66 -11.40 -5.76
N GLY A 29 12.55 -12.11 -4.64
CA GLY A 29 12.18 -13.53 -4.68
C GLY A 29 10.78 -13.78 -5.21
N LYS A 30 9.90 -12.79 -5.15
CA LYS A 30 8.52 -12.89 -5.64
C LYS A 30 8.32 -12.19 -7.01
N GLY A 31 9.40 -11.74 -7.62
CA GLY A 31 9.34 -11.08 -8.93
C GLY A 31 8.72 -9.69 -8.89
N GLY A 32 8.65 -9.08 -7.71
CA GLY A 32 8.08 -7.74 -7.56
C GLY A 32 9.07 -6.64 -7.90
N VAL A 33 8.53 -5.44 -8.06
CA VAL A 33 9.32 -4.23 -8.28
C VAL A 33 9.10 -3.31 -7.08
N LEU A 34 10.18 -3.00 -6.37
CA LEU A 34 10.11 -2.13 -5.20
C LEU A 34 9.84 -0.69 -5.58
N PRO A 35 8.97 -0.01 -4.84
CA PRO A 35 8.88 1.44 -4.94
C PRO A 35 10.17 2.08 -4.42
N ILE A 36 10.44 3.30 -4.88
CA ILE A 36 11.61 4.07 -4.44
C ILE A 36 11.42 4.47 -2.97
N PHE A 37 12.44 4.21 -2.15
CA PHE A 37 12.46 4.55 -0.72
C PHE A 37 11.23 4.07 0.05
N PRO A 38 11.02 2.73 0.19
CA PRO A 38 9.91 2.23 0.99
C PRO A 38 9.96 2.77 2.41
N THR A 39 8.80 3.19 2.91
CA THR A 39 8.68 3.76 4.26
C THR A 39 8.02 2.80 5.23
N HIS A 40 7.18 1.90 4.73
CA HIS A 40 6.40 0.99 5.56
C HIS A 40 6.40 -0.42 4.99
N LEU A 41 6.38 -1.41 5.89
CA LEU A 41 6.22 -2.81 5.56
C LEU A 41 4.78 -3.25 5.76
N VAL A 42 4.35 -4.20 4.94
CA VAL A 42 3.10 -4.92 5.15
C VAL A 42 3.47 -6.36 5.47
N LYS A 43 3.04 -6.85 6.63
CA LYS A 43 3.28 -8.22 7.07
C LYS A 43 1.97 -8.96 7.23
N LYS A 44 1.99 -10.24 6.89
CA LYS A 44 0.87 -11.15 7.10
C LYS A 44 1.43 -12.38 7.81
N HIS A 45 0.87 -12.70 8.98
CA HIS A 45 1.38 -13.79 9.83
C HIS A 45 2.89 -13.69 10.09
N GLY A 46 3.38 -12.46 10.28
CA GLY A 46 4.79 -12.21 10.55
C GLY A 46 5.71 -12.19 9.33
N GLU A 47 5.19 -12.50 8.14
CA GLU A 47 5.97 -12.52 6.90
C GLU A 47 5.75 -11.25 6.10
N ILE A 48 6.81 -10.73 5.47
CA ILE A 48 6.69 -9.57 4.59
C ILE A 48 5.95 -9.98 3.32
N VAL A 49 4.83 -9.31 3.04
CA VAL A 49 4.01 -9.58 1.86
C VAL A 49 3.85 -8.34 0.98
N GLY A 50 4.34 -7.20 1.43
CA GLY A 50 4.27 -5.97 0.66
C GLY A 50 4.96 -4.82 1.36
N CYS A 51 4.89 -3.68 0.74
CA CYS A 51 5.43 -2.43 1.28
C CYS A 51 4.79 -1.25 0.58
N PHE A 52 4.98 -0.08 1.13
CA PHE A 52 4.66 1.14 0.43
C PHE A 52 5.62 2.27 0.80
N SER A 53 5.68 3.24 -0.09
CA SER A 53 6.50 4.43 0.05
C SER A 53 5.57 5.64 0.05
N ILE A 54 5.58 6.39 1.13
CA ILE A 54 4.82 7.64 1.21
C ILE A 54 5.74 8.76 0.77
N ALA A 55 5.49 9.26 -0.43
CA ALA A 55 6.17 10.42 -1.00
C ALA A 55 5.09 11.45 -1.29
N SER A 56 4.70 12.18 -0.25
CA SER A 56 3.51 13.04 -0.25
C SER A 56 3.37 13.92 -1.48
N PRO A 57 2.19 13.98 -2.12
CA PRO A 57 0.94 13.30 -1.76
C PRO A 57 0.73 11.97 -2.49
N THR A 58 1.79 11.29 -2.88
CA THR A 58 1.73 10.04 -3.66
C THR A 58 2.20 8.88 -2.80
N VAL A 59 1.50 7.76 -2.88
CA VAL A 59 1.88 6.52 -2.21
C VAL A 59 2.11 5.46 -3.27
N TYR A 60 3.33 4.92 -3.30
CA TYR A 60 3.71 3.86 -4.22
C TYR A 60 3.64 2.53 -3.48
N TRP A 61 3.13 1.50 -4.14
CA TRP A 61 2.84 0.22 -3.53
C TRP A 61 3.57 -0.94 -4.19
N TRP A 62 3.86 -1.93 -3.37
CA TRP A 62 4.04 -3.31 -3.82
C TRP A 62 3.31 -4.21 -2.84
N MET A 63 2.49 -5.13 -3.35
CA MET A 63 1.86 -6.21 -2.59
C MET A 63 2.01 -7.49 -3.40
N SER A 64 2.33 -8.59 -2.70
CA SER A 64 2.46 -9.90 -3.33
C SER A 64 1.07 -10.47 -3.64
N PRO A 65 0.68 -10.61 -4.93
CA PRO A 65 -0.68 -11.10 -5.25
C PRO A 65 -0.94 -12.54 -4.81
N GLU A 66 0.11 -13.34 -4.67
CA GLU A 66 -0.05 -14.72 -4.19
C GLU A 66 -0.35 -14.79 -2.69
N ASP A 67 0.02 -13.75 -1.95
CA ASP A 67 -0.15 -13.71 -0.49
C ASP A 67 -1.32 -12.87 -0.04
N ILE A 68 -1.71 -11.85 -0.83
CA ILE A 68 -2.76 -10.90 -0.46
C ILE A 68 -3.85 -10.91 -1.51
N GLY A 69 -5.03 -11.41 -1.15
CA GLY A 69 -6.20 -11.33 -2.00
C GLY A 69 -6.78 -9.91 -2.03
N ILE A 70 -7.71 -9.68 -2.97
CA ILE A 70 -8.32 -8.37 -3.13
C ILE A 70 -9.01 -7.91 -1.84
N LYS A 71 -9.76 -8.79 -1.18
CA LYS A 71 -10.44 -8.45 0.07
C LYS A 71 -9.47 -8.12 1.20
N GLU A 72 -8.34 -8.81 1.23
CA GLU A 72 -7.32 -8.59 2.25
C GLU A 72 -6.60 -7.25 2.07
N SER A 73 -6.61 -6.71 0.85
CA SER A 73 -5.98 -5.42 0.58
C SER A 73 -6.78 -4.25 1.15
N ILE A 74 -8.09 -4.42 1.39
CA ILE A 74 -8.93 -3.35 1.90
C ILE A 74 -8.42 -2.78 3.24
N PRO A 75 -8.18 -3.61 4.28
CA PRO A 75 -7.65 -3.07 5.53
C PRO A 75 -6.26 -2.46 5.37
N ILE A 76 -5.49 -2.91 4.38
CA ILE A 76 -4.17 -2.33 4.10
C ILE A 76 -4.32 -0.89 3.59
N TYR A 77 -5.25 -0.66 2.64
CA TYR A 77 -5.54 0.69 2.17
C TYR A 77 -6.12 1.56 3.27
N GLN A 78 -6.94 0.99 4.16
CA GLN A 78 -7.48 1.72 5.30
C GLN A 78 -6.38 2.16 6.27
N ALA A 79 -5.36 1.32 6.48
CA ALA A 79 -4.21 1.68 7.29
C ALA A 79 -3.45 2.84 6.66
N CYS A 80 -3.31 2.83 5.33
CA CYS A 80 -2.68 3.93 4.61
C CYS A 80 -3.48 5.24 4.78
N ASP A 81 -4.81 5.17 4.67
CA ASP A 81 -5.68 6.33 4.90
C ASP A 81 -5.44 6.92 6.29
N THR A 82 -5.32 6.06 7.30
CA THR A 82 -5.05 6.49 8.68
C THR A 82 -3.71 7.21 8.79
N LEU A 83 -2.67 6.63 8.17
CA LEU A 83 -1.34 7.23 8.18
C LEU A 83 -1.33 8.60 7.49
N MET A 84 -2.00 8.71 6.36
CA MET A 84 -2.08 9.99 5.63
C MET A 84 -2.87 11.02 6.42
N THR A 85 -3.96 10.62 7.07
CA THR A 85 -4.73 11.49 7.94
C THR A 85 -3.88 12.04 9.08
N GLN A 86 -3.06 11.18 9.69
CA GLN A 86 -2.16 11.60 10.76
C GLN A 86 -1.13 12.63 10.30
N GLN A 87 -0.79 12.62 9.01
CA GLN A 87 0.12 13.59 8.41
C GLN A 87 -0.59 14.85 7.91
N GLY A 88 -1.90 14.93 8.08
CA GLY A 88 -2.67 16.12 7.71
C GLY A 88 -3.19 16.14 6.28
N TYR A 89 -3.09 15.02 5.55
CA TYR A 89 -3.57 14.94 4.18
C TYR A 89 -5.04 14.56 4.12
N HIS A 90 -5.76 15.17 3.19
CA HIS A 90 -7.16 14.86 2.91
C HIS A 90 -7.34 14.00 1.66
N SER A 91 -6.29 13.88 0.87
CA SER A 91 -6.27 13.05 -0.32
C SER A 91 -4.84 12.69 -0.68
N TYR A 92 -4.69 11.63 -1.46
CA TYR A 92 -3.38 11.22 -1.97
C TYR A 92 -3.58 10.44 -3.26
N ILE A 93 -2.50 10.23 -3.99
CA ILE A 93 -2.50 9.56 -5.28
C ILE A 93 -1.87 8.19 -5.12
N ILE A 94 -2.50 7.16 -5.69
CA ILE A 94 -1.92 5.83 -5.80
C ILE A 94 -1.77 5.51 -7.29
N PRO A 95 -0.54 5.45 -7.82
CA PRO A 95 -0.33 4.91 -9.16
C PRO A 95 -0.66 3.42 -9.16
N CYS A 96 -1.41 2.97 -10.15
CA CYS A 96 -1.79 1.57 -10.26
C CYS A 96 -1.99 1.20 -11.72
N GLU A 97 -1.20 0.26 -12.21
CA GLU A 97 -1.31 -0.19 -13.59
C GLU A 97 -2.59 -0.98 -13.81
N PRO A 98 -3.21 -0.88 -15.01
CA PRO A 98 -4.44 -1.62 -15.31
C PRO A 98 -4.31 -3.14 -15.14
N GLU A 99 -3.10 -3.68 -15.30
CA GLU A 99 -2.84 -5.11 -15.15
C GLU A 99 -2.77 -5.56 -13.69
N SER A 100 -2.69 -4.62 -12.75
CA SER A 100 -2.63 -4.97 -11.33
C SER A 100 -3.92 -5.66 -10.89
N PRO A 101 -3.81 -6.75 -10.09
CA PRO A 101 -5.02 -7.40 -9.56
C PRO A 101 -5.83 -6.47 -8.64
N TYR A 102 -5.22 -5.41 -8.13
CA TYR A 102 -5.91 -4.46 -7.24
C TYR A 102 -6.56 -3.30 -8.00
N PHE A 103 -6.33 -3.19 -9.30
CA PHE A 103 -6.89 -2.11 -10.12
C PHE A 103 -8.42 -2.06 -10.05
N GLY A 104 -9.07 -3.21 -10.14
CA GLY A 104 -10.53 -3.29 -10.07
C GLY A 104 -11.09 -2.78 -8.75
N LEU A 105 -10.40 -3.08 -7.65
CA LEU A 105 -10.80 -2.59 -6.33
C LEU A 105 -10.67 -1.06 -6.27
N LEU A 106 -9.52 -0.54 -6.69
CA LEU A 106 -9.27 0.90 -6.64
C LEU A 106 -10.25 1.68 -7.51
N SER A 107 -10.56 1.17 -8.71
CA SER A 107 -11.49 1.83 -9.62
C SER A 107 -12.93 1.85 -9.10
N LYS A 108 -13.25 0.98 -8.12
CA LYS A 108 -14.59 0.87 -7.55
C LYS A 108 -14.73 1.47 -6.15
N ARG A 109 -13.65 1.96 -5.55
CA ARG A 109 -13.75 2.61 -4.24
C ARG A 109 -14.58 3.89 -4.37
N LEU A 110 -15.48 4.07 -3.42
CA LEU A 110 -16.38 5.22 -3.43
C LEU A 110 -15.66 6.57 -3.39
N ASN A 111 -14.49 6.61 -2.76
CA ASN A 111 -13.74 7.84 -2.57
C ASN A 111 -12.58 7.98 -3.56
N THR A 112 -12.61 7.22 -4.64
CA THR A 112 -11.51 7.19 -5.61
C THR A 112 -11.94 7.86 -6.90
N ILE A 113 -11.08 8.71 -7.43
CA ILE A 113 -11.25 9.32 -8.74
C ILE A 113 -10.04 8.93 -9.58
N CYS A 114 -10.30 8.36 -10.76
CA CYS A 114 -9.24 8.05 -11.71
C CYS A 114 -8.73 9.35 -12.31
N THR A 115 -7.42 9.56 -12.27
CA THR A 115 -6.82 10.76 -12.82
C THR A 115 -6.71 10.68 -14.34
N GLU A 116 -6.36 11.81 -14.96
CA GLU A 116 -6.10 11.87 -16.39
C GLU A 116 -4.98 10.92 -16.75
N GLY A 117 -5.19 10.10 -17.78
CA GLY A 117 -4.25 9.06 -18.18
C GLY A 117 -4.63 7.67 -17.71
N GLY A 118 -5.47 7.54 -16.69
CA GLY A 118 -6.04 6.27 -16.26
C GLY A 118 -5.15 5.38 -15.41
N ASP A 119 -3.94 5.81 -15.10
CA ASP A 119 -2.97 5.00 -14.37
C ASP A 119 -2.85 5.35 -12.89
N ASP A 120 -3.43 6.47 -12.48
CA ASP A 120 -3.36 6.94 -11.10
C ASP A 120 -4.75 7.02 -10.49
N PHE A 121 -4.82 6.72 -9.21
CA PHE A 121 -6.05 6.88 -8.43
C PHE A 121 -5.83 7.91 -7.34
N LYS A 122 -6.69 8.92 -7.33
CA LYS A 122 -6.70 9.90 -6.25
C LYS A 122 -7.73 9.46 -5.21
N LEU A 123 -7.27 9.21 -4.01
CA LEU A 123 -8.09 8.78 -2.89
C LEU A 123 -8.40 9.98 -1.99
N PHE A 124 -9.67 10.15 -1.66
CA PHE A 124 -10.11 11.20 -0.75
C PHE A 124 -10.45 10.58 0.60
N ILE A 125 -9.68 10.96 1.62
CA ILE A 125 -9.85 10.42 2.96
C ILE A 125 -11.05 11.10 3.62
N ASN A 126 -11.88 10.29 4.28
CA ASN A 126 -13.04 10.80 5.04
C ASN A 126 -14.05 11.59 4.20
N LYS A 127 -14.08 11.36 2.91
CA LYS A 127 -15.10 11.94 2.05
C LYS A 127 -16.42 11.23 2.30
N THR A 128 -17.43 11.99 2.61
CA THR A 128 -18.78 11.49 2.79
C THR A 128 -19.67 11.80 1.60
#